data_d99901d821a4518af041c7b8c86854d1
#
_entry.id   d99901d821a4518af041c7b8c86854d1
#
_cell.length_a   1.000
_cell.length_b   1.000
_cell.length_c   1.000
_cell.angle_alpha   90.00
_cell.angle_beta   90.00
_cell.angle_gamma   90.00
#
_symmetry.space_group_name_H-M   'P 1'
#
loop_
_entity.id
_entity.type
_entity.pdbx_description
1 polymer ?
#
loop_
_entity_poly.entity_id
_entity_poly.type
_entity_poly.pdbx_seq_one_letter_code
_entity_poly.pdbx_strand_id
1 'polypeptide(L)'
;MLTWEDDVEVHALRKRGWTISAIARHTGRDRKTIADYLSGKRTPGVRARPDPDPFEPFVDYVTARLTEDPHLWARTLLDELEPLGFELSYQSLTRNIRERDLRPDCPACRTATERPNAVIPHAAGEETQWDWLELPNPPEAWGWGKTAHLLVGSLAHSGKWRAALSPSQDQPHLVAALDKVSRELGGVTRVWRFDRMATVCDPGSGRVSASFAGVAKHYGVAVAICPPRRGNRKGVVEKVNHTAAQRWWRTLADETTVEAAQASVDRFARVRGDTRLRATSEGRSSVAVVATTEPLAPVPAVPYPVIVSETRTASRQALVSYRGNRYSVPPELAAAQVVVSHPIGAQFCDIATVSGIVIARHRLAADGLGVMVRDGGHVLALDTAAMATASTGRPHRRKERIPPGPAAKAAAAQLLTLRQAGSAGTESSIPATDSTVIDLSVYERAAQERTIP
;
A
#
# COMPACT_ATOMS: atom_id res chain seq x y z
N MET A 1 -43.01 0.60 -23.00
CA MET A 1 -42.51 -0.60 -23.70
C MET A 1 -43.63 -1.62 -23.66
N LEU A 2 -43.98 -2.26 -24.78
CA LEU A 2 -44.88 -3.41 -24.80
C LEU A 2 -44.08 -4.69 -24.47
N THR A 3 -44.69 -5.60 -23.72
CA THR A 3 -44.21 -6.96 -23.60
C THR A 3 -44.48 -7.74 -24.89
N TRP A 4 -43.94 -8.94 -25.04
CA TRP A 4 -44.27 -9.80 -26.19
C TRP A 4 -45.76 -10.16 -26.21
N GLU A 5 -46.35 -10.37 -25.03
CA GLU A 5 -47.81 -10.67 -24.91
C GLU A 5 -48.65 -9.46 -25.32
N ASP A 6 -48.32 -8.26 -24.83
CA ASP A 6 -49.00 -6.99 -25.23
C ASP A 6 -48.91 -6.78 -26.75
N ASP A 7 -47.77 -7.06 -27.38
CA ASP A 7 -47.56 -6.90 -28.81
C ASP A 7 -48.40 -7.87 -29.64
N VAL A 8 -48.47 -9.15 -29.22
CA VAL A 8 -49.32 -10.14 -29.83
C VAL A 8 -50.79 -9.69 -29.76
N GLU A 9 -51.25 -9.18 -28.62
CA GLU A 9 -52.60 -8.67 -28.45
C GLU A 9 -52.88 -7.48 -29.37
N VAL A 10 -51.98 -6.50 -29.43
CA VAL A 10 -52.08 -5.32 -30.30
C VAL A 10 -52.21 -5.73 -31.76
N HIS A 11 -51.40 -6.66 -32.22
CA HIS A 11 -51.45 -7.20 -33.59
C HIS A 11 -52.75 -7.98 -33.86
N ALA A 12 -53.25 -8.77 -32.91
CA ALA A 12 -54.49 -9.51 -33.02
C ALA A 12 -55.71 -8.54 -33.13
N LEU A 13 -55.75 -7.49 -32.29
CA LEU A 13 -56.80 -6.45 -32.37
C LEU A 13 -56.78 -5.71 -33.69
N ARG A 14 -55.57 -5.39 -34.22
CA ARG A 14 -55.41 -4.74 -35.52
C ARG A 14 -55.96 -5.62 -36.67
N LYS A 15 -55.66 -6.92 -36.62
CA LYS A 15 -56.15 -7.92 -37.58
C LYS A 15 -57.66 -8.04 -37.57
N ARG A 16 -58.30 -7.80 -36.42
CA ARG A 16 -59.79 -7.74 -36.28
C ARG A 16 -60.39 -6.43 -36.74
N GLY A 17 -59.65 -5.51 -37.36
CA GLY A 17 -60.10 -4.26 -37.92
C GLY A 17 -60.16 -3.08 -36.95
N TRP A 18 -59.66 -3.23 -35.72
CA TRP A 18 -59.63 -2.11 -34.77
C TRP A 18 -58.75 -0.99 -35.23
N THR A 19 -59.19 0.27 -34.99
CA THR A 19 -58.35 1.45 -35.24
C THR A 19 -57.25 1.57 -34.19
N ILE A 20 -56.14 2.21 -34.57
CA ILE A 20 -55.00 2.46 -33.63
C ILE A 20 -55.51 3.20 -32.37
N SER A 21 -56.46 4.14 -32.53
CA SER A 21 -57.02 4.86 -31.39
C SER A 21 -57.88 3.96 -30.47
N ALA A 22 -58.60 2.98 -31.03
CA ALA A 22 -59.35 2.01 -30.23
C ALA A 22 -58.46 1.06 -29.49
N ILE A 23 -57.37 0.56 -30.11
CA ILE A 23 -56.37 -0.28 -29.50
C ILE A 23 -55.65 0.48 -28.37
N ALA A 24 -55.25 1.73 -28.60
CA ALA A 24 -54.60 2.57 -27.60
C ALA A 24 -55.46 2.77 -26.34
N ARG A 25 -56.76 3.02 -26.51
CA ARG A 25 -57.71 3.15 -25.39
C ARG A 25 -57.89 1.81 -24.65
N HIS A 26 -57.98 0.72 -25.38
CA HIS A 26 -58.18 -0.62 -24.81
C HIS A 26 -56.96 -1.07 -23.97
N THR A 27 -55.76 -0.87 -24.48
CA THR A 27 -54.50 -1.29 -23.82
C THR A 27 -53.97 -0.25 -22.83
N GLY A 28 -54.60 0.91 -22.70
CA GLY A 28 -54.11 2.01 -21.85
C GLY A 28 -52.75 2.58 -22.29
N ARG A 29 -52.40 2.40 -23.58
CA ARG A 29 -51.10 2.84 -24.12
C ARG A 29 -51.28 4.07 -25.01
N ASP A 30 -50.21 4.85 -25.15
CA ASP A 30 -50.20 5.98 -26.07
C ASP A 30 -50.35 5.54 -27.53
N ARG A 31 -51.11 6.33 -28.32
CA ARG A 31 -51.43 6.05 -29.73
C ARG A 31 -50.14 5.93 -30.60
N LYS A 32 -49.14 6.81 -30.37
CA LYS A 32 -47.86 6.75 -31.08
C LYS A 32 -47.12 5.47 -30.77
N THR A 33 -47.13 5.06 -29.52
CA THR A 33 -46.53 3.79 -29.08
C THR A 33 -47.13 2.62 -29.84
N ILE A 34 -48.47 2.49 -29.91
CA ILE A 34 -49.14 1.42 -30.65
C ILE A 34 -48.80 1.47 -32.15
N ALA A 35 -48.78 2.67 -32.75
CA ALA A 35 -48.40 2.84 -34.17
C ALA A 35 -46.95 2.38 -34.45
N ASP A 36 -46.03 2.72 -33.55
CA ASP A 36 -44.60 2.34 -33.69
C ASP A 36 -44.38 0.82 -33.61
N TYR A 37 -45.10 0.10 -32.73
CA TYR A 37 -45.03 -1.37 -32.68
C TYR A 37 -45.70 -2.00 -33.90
N LEU A 38 -46.90 -1.58 -34.30
CA LEU A 38 -47.59 -2.08 -35.49
C LEU A 38 -46.82 -1.85 -36.80
N SER A 39 -46.00 -0.80 -36.85
CA SER A 39 -45.15 -0.49 -38.01
C SER A 39 -43.77 -1.17 -37.97
N GLY A 40 -43.45 -1.92 -36.90
CA GLY A 40 -42.16 -2.55 -36.73
C GLY A 40 -41.02 -1.61 -36.36
N LYS A 41 -41.30 -0.32 -36.04
CA LYS A 41 -40.29 0.64 -35.58
C LYS A 41 -39.76 0.30 -34.19
N ARG A 42 -40.52 -0.44 -33.40
CA ARG A 42 -40.14 -0.90 -32.08
C ARG A 42 -40.30 -2.40 -31.98
N THR A 43 -39.35 -3.05 -31.28
CA THR A 43 -39.38 -4.47 -30.99
C THR A 43 -39.94 -4.67 -29.58
N PRO A 44 -40.92 -5.59 -29.35
CA PRO A 44 -41.43 -5.88 -28.02
C PRO A 44 -40.32 -6.42 -27.11
N GLY A 45 -40.39 -6.07 -25.83
CA GLY A 45 -39.37 -6.45 -24.85
C GLY A 45 -38.03 -5.73 -24.94
N VAL A 46 -37.81 -4.92 -26.01
CA VAL A 46 -36.55 -4.18 -26.21
C VAL A 46 -36.80 -2.69 -25.94
N ARG A 47 -35.98 -2.12 -25.03
CA ARG A 47 -35.99 -0.68 -24.79
C ARG A 47 -35.06 -0.01 -25.79
N ALA A 48 -35.60 0.92 -26.59
CA ALA A 48 -34.77 1.72 -27.49
C ALA A 48 -33.68 2.47 -26.70
N ARG A 49 -32.46 2.46 -27.20
CA ARG A 49 -31.40 3.31 -26.66
C ARG A 49 -31.71 4.78 -26.94
N PRO A 50 -31.36 5.70 -26.04
CA PRO A 50 -31.43 7.12 -26.35
C PRO A 50 -30.54 7.43 -27.57
N ASP A 51 -30.95 8.41 -28.38
CA ASP A 51 -30.14 8.90 -29.47
C ASP A 51 -29.95 10.41 -29.25
N PRO A 52 -28.74 10.94 -29.05
CA PRO A 52 -27.46 10.18 -28.96
C PRO A 52 -27.34 9.28 -27.71
N ASP A 53 -26.59 8.18 -27.83
CA ASP A 53 -26.35 7.29 -26.70
C ASP A 53 -25.43 7.99 -25.68
N PRO A 54 -25.89 8.27 -24.43
CA PRO A 54 -25.11 8.99 -23.44
C PRO A 54 -23.86 8.20 -22.94
N PHE A 55 -23.73 6.91 -23.25
CA PHE A 55 -22.55 6.12 -22.92
C PHE A 55 -21.44 6.22 -24.00
N GLU A 56 -21.79 6.58 -25.23
CA GLU A 56 -20.87 6.57 -26.37
C GLU A 56 -19.57 7.35 -26.14
N PRO A 57 -19.57 8.54 -25.54
CA PRO A 57 -18.34 9.32 -25.31
C PRO A 57 -17.33 8.61 -24.39
N PHE A 58 -17.77 7.64 -23.60
CA PHE A 58 -16.94 6.95 -22.61
C PHE A 58 -16.43 5.57 -23.08
N VAL A 59 -16.86 5.08 -24.25
CA VAL A 59 -16.53 3.74 -24.75
C VAL A 59 -15.03 3.55 -24.86
N ASP A 60 -14.33 4.48 -25.47
CA ASP A 60 -12.87 4.38 -25.70
C ASP A 60 -12.11 4.33 -24.39
N TYR A 61 -12.44 5.20 -23.43
CA TYR A 61 -11.83 5.20 -22.11
C TYR A 61 -12.07 3.88 -21.38
N VAL A 62 -13.33 3.42 -21.36
CA VAL A 62 -13.71 2.16 -20.67
C VAL A 62 -12.99 0.97 -21.30
N THR A 63 -12.91 0.92 -22.62
CA THR A 63 -12.22 -0.14 -23.35
C THR A 63 -10.72 -0.16 -23.05
N ALA A 64 -10.06 1.00 -23.10
CA ALA A 64 -8.64 1.13 -22.78
C ALA A 64 -8.36 0.66 -21.35
N ARG A 65 -9.11 1.17 -20.37
CA ARG A 65 -8.91 0.81 -18.96
C ARG A 65 -9.16 -0.66 -18.66
N LEU A 66 -10.16 -1.28 -19.26
CA LEU A 66 -10.44 -2.71 -19.09
C LEU A 66 -9.46 -3.61 -19.86
N THR A 67 -8.81 -3.10 -20.90
CA THR A 67 -7.72 -3.78 -21.62
C THR A 67 -6.44 -3.75 -20.78
N GLU A 68 -6.10 -2.60 -20.20
CA GLU A 68 -4.96 -2.46 -19.30
C GLU A 68 -5.11 -3.31 -18.03
N ASP A 69 -6.32 -3.37 -17.47
CA ASP A 69 -6.64 -4.13 -16.27
C ASP A 69 -8.01 -4.83 -16.41
N PRO A 70 -8.05 -6.07 -16.92
CA PRO A 70 -9.28 -6.85 -17.03
C PRO A 70 -9.99 -7.10 -15.70
N HIS A 71 -9.27 -7.00 -14.58
CA HIS A 71 -9.78 -7.21 -13.23
C HIS A 71 -10.21 -5.93 -12.52
N LEU A 72 -10.12 -4.77 -13.18
CA LEU A 72 -10.59 -3.50 -12.62
C LEU A 72 -12.07 -3.60 -12.24
N TRP A 73 -12.40 -3.19 -11.02
CA TRP A 73 -13.79 -3.21 -10.59
C TRP A 73 -14.61 -2.17 -11.35
N ALA A 74 -15.81 -2.54 -11.78
CA ALA A 74 -16.72 -1.58 -12.38
C ALA A 74 -17.06 -0.39 -11.46
N ARG A 75 -16.95 -0.58 -10.13
CA ARG A 75 -17.10 0.53 -9.17
C ARG A 75 -15.90 1.47 -9.19
N THR A 76 -14.70 0.96 -9.35
CA THR A 76 -13.48 1.77 -9.51
C THR A 76 -13.55 2.56 -10.81
N LEU A 77 -13.93 1.89 -11.89
CA LEU A 77 -14.14 2.54 -13.19
C LEU A 77 -15.19 3.66 -13.11
N LEU A 78 -16.27 3.47 -12.33
CA LEU A 78 -17.26 4.54 -12.11
C LEU A 78 -16.63 5.74 -11.36
N ASP A 79 -15.81 5.46 -10.33
CA ASP A 79 -15.11 6.52 -9.58
C ASP A 79 -14.14 7.32 -10.47
N GLU A 80 -13.53 6.69 -11.48
CA GLU A 80 -12.67 7.35 -12.49
C GLU A 80 -13.51 8.16 -13.51
N LEU A 81 -14.68 7.66 -13.87
CA LEU A 81 -15.56 8.29 -14.88
C LEU A 81 -16.37 9.49 -14.35
N GLU A 82 -16.73 9.49 -13.05
CA GLU A 82 -17.49 10.58 -12.43
C GLU A 82 -16.85 11.96 -12.65
N PRO A 83 -15.53 12.17 -12.38
CA PRO A 83 -14.88 13.45 -12.64
C PRO A 83 -14.73 13.78 -14.14
N LEU A 84 -14.89 12.79 -15.03
CA LEU A 84 -14.89 12.98 -16.49
C LEU A 84 -16.28 13.32 -17.04
N GLY A 85 -17.26 13.54 -16.16
CA GLY A 85 -18.62 13.93 -16.55
C GLY A 85 -19.58 12.76 -16.78
N PHE A 86 -19.30 11.58 -16.26
CA PHE A 86 -20.20 10.43 -16.35
C PHE A 86 -21.34 10.54 -15.33
N GLU A 87 -22.55 10.80 -15.79
CA GLU A 87 -23.75 10.99 -14.95
C GLU A 87 -24.66 9.74 -14.91
N LEU A 88 -24.32 8.68 -15.63
CA LEU A 88 -25.15 7.48 -15.66
C LEU A 88 -24.96 6.64 -14.37
N SER A 89 -25.97 5.81 -14.08
CA SER A 89 -25.92 4.94 -12.90
C SER A 89 -24.91 3.80 -13.05
N TYR A 90 -24.48 3.24 -11.90
CA TYR A 90 -23.64 2.04 -11.85
C TYR A 90 -24.23 0.87 -12.64
N GLN A 91 -25.58 0.69 -12.58
CA GLN A 91 -26.26 -0.35 -13.35
C GLN A 91 -26.15 -0.09 -14.86
N SER A 92 -26.21 1.17 -15.28
CA SER A 92 -26.02 1.53 -16.68
C SER A 92 -24.60 1.24 -17.14
N LEU A 93 -23.58 1.57 -16.33
CA LEU A 93 -22.18 1.25 -16.62
C LEU A 93 -21.98 -0.28 -16.79
N THR A 94 -22.38 -1.08 -15.79
CA THR A 94 -22.19 -2.53 -15.81
C THR A 94 -22.95 -3.20 -16.94
N ARG A 95 -24.13 -2.70 -17.28
CA ARG A 95 -24.90 -3.15 -18.43
C ARG A 95 -24.19 -2.86 -19.75
N ASN A 96 -23.69 -1.64 -19.95
CA ASN A 96 -22.98 -1.28 -21.18
C ASN A 96 -21.68 -2.08 -21.34
N ILE A 97 -20.91 -2.29 -20.25
CA ILE A 97 -19.71 -3.14 -20.28
C ILE A 97 -20.06 -4.54 -20.79
N ARG A 98 -21.15 -5.13 -20.29
CA ARG A 98 -21.60 -6.49 -20.68
C ARG A 98 -22.19 -6.53 -22.08
N GLU A 99 -23.11 -5.61 -22.44
CA GLU A 99 -23.80 -5.59 -23.73
C GLU A 99 -22.88 -5.30 -24.91
N ARG A 100 -21.81 -4.54 -24.66
CA ARG A 100 -20.81 -4.17 -25.68
C ARG A 100 -19.55 -5.03 -25.61
N ASP A 101 -19.50 -6.03 -24.70
CA ASP A 101 -18.36 -6.94 -24.50
C ASP A 101 -17.03 -6.20 -24.32
N LEU A 102 -17.02 -5.13 -23.52
CA LEU A 102 -15.84 -4.27 -23.35
C LEU A 102 -14.78 -4.86 -22.42
N ARG A 103 -15.12 -5.89 -21.64
CA ARG A 103 -14.20 -6.52 -20.70
C ARG A 103 -13.55 -7.76 -21.32
N PRO A 104 -12.20 -7.81 -21.43
CA PRO A 104 -11.51 -9.02 -21.83
C PRO A 104 -11.82 -10.20 -20.91
N ASP A 105 -11.98 -11.37 -21.51
CA ASP A 105 -12.28 -12.59 -20.78
C ASP A 105 -11.08 -13.09 -19.95
N CYS A 106 -11.34 -13.53 -18.72
CA CYS A 106 -10.33 -14.16 -17.85
C CYS A 106 -10.78 -15.55 -17.42
N PRO A 107 -10.15 -16.63 -17.91
CA PRO A 107 -10.52 -17.99 -17.56
C PRO A 107 -10.47 -18.27 -16.05
N ALA A 108 -9.51 -17.68 -15.33
CA ALA A 108 -9.36 -17.86 -13.89
C ALA A 108 -10.54 -17.27 -13.09
N CYS A 109 -11.14 -16.16 -13.57
CA CYS A 109 -12.28 -15.53 -12.90
C CYS A 109 -13.58 -16.32 -13.09
N ARG A 110 -13.71 -17.11 -14.17
CA ARG A 110 -14.89 -17.92 -14.45
C ARG A 110 -15.11 -19.06 -13.45
N THR A 111 -14.03 -19.53 -12.81
CA THR A 111 -14.06 -20.68 -11.88
C THR A 111 -14.20 -20.29 -10.41
N ALA A 112 -14.28 -18.98 -10.09
CA ALA A 112 -14.41 -18.52 -8.71
C ALA A 112 -15.80 -18.82 -8.16
N THR A 113 -15.90 -19.72 -7.17
CA THR A 113 -17.14 -20.04 -6.47
C THR A 113 -17.35 -19.12 -5.27
N GLU A 114 -18.58 -18.61 -5.08
CA GLU A 114 -18.96 -17.88 -3.88
C GLU A 114 -18.86 -18.78 -2.64
N ARG A 115 -18.18 -18.29 -1.59
CA ARG A 115 -18.07 -18.99 -0.31
C ARG A 115 -19.16 -18.50 0.64
N PRO A 116 -19.77 -19.38 1.45
CA PRO A 116 -20.72 -18.97 2.47
C PRO A 116 -20.03 -18.06 3.48
N ASN A 117 -20.68 -16.96 3.86
CA ASN A 117 -20.15 -15.95 4.76
C ASN A 117 -21.05 -15.80 5.98
N ALA A 118 -20.46 -15.90 7.19
CA ALA A 118 -21.16 -15.69 8.45
C ALA A 118 -21.09 -14.21 8.86
N VAL A 119 -22.24 -13.62 9.17
CA VAL A 119 -22.30 -12.26 9.72
C VAL A 119 -22.15 -12.34 11.24
N ILE A 120 -21.10 -11.72 11.77
CA ILE A 120 -20.85 -11.62 13.21
C ILE A 120 -21.37 -10.25 13.69
N PRO A 121 -22.36 -10.18 14.58
CA PRO A 121 -22.80 -8.92 15.15
C PRO A 121 -21.76 -8.35 16.12
N HIS A 122 -21.55 -7.04 16.08
CA HIS A 122 -20.69 -6.32 17.00
C HIS A 122 -21.49 -5.24 17.72
N ALA A 123 -21.33 -5.14 19.04
CA ALA A 123 -21.95 -4.08 19.83
C ALA A 123 -21.32 -2.71 19.53
N ALA A 124 -22.10 -1.64 19.70
CA ALA A 124 -21.63 -0.28 19.48
C ALA A 124 -20.49 0.07 20.46
N GLY A 125 -19.41 0.67 19.99
CA GLY A 125 -18.23 1.08 20.77
C GLY A 125 -17.40 -0.06 21.37
N GLU A 126 -17.72 -1.33 21.04
CA GLU A 126 -17.02 -2.47 21.63
C GLU A 126 -15.66 -2.72 20.98
N GLU A 127 -15.56 -2.72 19.66
CA GLU A 127 -14.39 -3.22 18.98
C GLU A 127 -13.93 -2.35 17.81
N THR A 128 -12.64 -2.05 17.76
CA THR A 128 -11.94 -1.59 16.53
C THR A 128 -11.10 -2.74 16.00
N GLN A 129 -11.27 -3.08 14.73
CA GLN A 129 -10.46 -4.05 14.02
C GLN A 129 -9.32 -3.32 13.31
N TRP A 130 -8.10 -3.81 13.51
CA TRP A 130 -6.88 -3.25 12.96
C TRP A 130 -6.22 -4.23 11.99
N ASP A 131 -5.76 -3.71 10.86
CA ASP A 131 -5.02 -4.52 9.89
C ASP A 131 -4.09 -3.66 9.06
N TRP A 132 -2.97 -4.27 8.64
CA TRP A 132 -2.09 -3.69 7.66
C TRP A 132 -2.52 -4.10 6.26
N LEU A 133 -2.59 -3.13 5.37
CA LEU A 133 -2.65 -3.34 3.94
C LEU A 133 -1.27 -3.05 3.35
N GLU A 134 -0.68 -4.06 2.71
CA GLU A 134 0.55 -3.88 1.94
C GLU A 134 0.24 -3.21 0.61
N LEU A 135 1.04 -2.18 0.30
CA LEU A 135 0.90 -1.36 -0.88
C LEU A 135 2.14 -1.55 -1.76
N PRO A 136 2.10 -2.47 -2.74
CA PRO A 136 3.24 -2.76 -3.59
C PRO A 136 3.55 -1.60 -4.54
N ASN A 137 4.82 -1.41 -4.87
CA ASN A 137 5.32 -0.44 -5.83
C ASN A 137 4.81 0.99 -5.55
N PRO A 138 5.10 1.57 -4.36
CA PRO A 138 4.76 2.96 -4.10
C PRO A 138 5.55 3.90 -5.03
N PRO A 139 5.07 5.15 -5.25
CA PRO A 139 5.81 6.15 -5.99
C PRO A 139 7.27 6.24 -5.53
N GLU A 140 8.23 6.20 -6.47
CA GLU A 140 9.66 6.19 -6.15
C GLU A 140 10.09 7.40 -5.31
N ALA A 141 9.45 8.55 -5.53
CA ALA A 141 9.70 9.78 -4.78
C ALA A 141 9.45 9.64 -3.26
N TRP A 142 8.72 8.62 -2.80
CA TRP A 142 8.54 8.38 -1.36
C TRP A 142 9.81 7.84 -0.68
N GLY A 143 10.71 7.19 -1.42
CA GLY A 143 11.91 6.58 -0.85
C GLY A 143 11.63 5.39 0.09
N TRP A 144 10.44 4.82 0.06
CA TRP A 144 9.98 3.75 0.98
C TRP A 144 10.28 2.33 0.50
N GLY A 145 11.01 2.20 -0.61
CA GLY A 145 11.37 0.91 -1.18
C GLY A 145 10.24 0.29 -2.01
N LYS A 146 10.15 -1.04 -2.00
CA LYS A 146 9.22 -1.79 -2.87
C LYS A 146 7.80 -1.89 -2.32
N THR A 147 7.60 -1.63 -1.05
CA THR A 147 6.31 -1.79 -0.36
C THR A 147 6.12 -0.69 0.65
N ALA A 148 5.05 0.06 0.52
CA ALA A 148 4.52 0.93 1.55
C ALA A 148 3.41 0.20 2.32
N HIS A 149 2.97 0.77 3.42
CA HIS A 149 1.99 0.13 4.29
C HIS A 149 0.88 1.13 4.64
N LEU A 150 -0.34 0.63 4.78
CA LEU A 150 -1.48 1.40 5.25
C LEU A 150 -2.07 0.69 6.46
N LEU A 151 -1.96 1.30 7.65
CA LEU A 151 -2.71 0.79 8.80
C LEU A 151 -4.15 1.24 8.69
N VAL A 152 -5.07 0.30 8.67
CA VAL A 152 -6.50 0.56 8.65
C VAL A 152 -7.09 0.20 10.00
N GLY A 153 -7.84 1.14 10.59
CA GLY A 153 -8.68 0.91 11.75
C GLY A 153 -10.15 1.06 11.38
N SER A 154 -10.95 0.05 11.68
CA SER A 154 -12.39 0.05 11.39
C SER A 154 -13.20 -0.26 12.63
N LEU A 155 -14.16 0.60 12.97
CA LEU A 155 -15.16 0.34 14.00
C LEU A 155 -16.03 -0.83 13.54
N ALA A 156 -16.05 -1.91 14.33
CA ALA A 156 -16.70 -3.15 13.90
C ALA A 156 -18.21 -3.02 13.80
N HIS A 157 -18.82 -2.18 14.63
CA HIS A 157 -20.26 -1.94 14.63
C HIS A 157 -20.70 -1.09 13.44
N SER A 158 -20.25 0.15 13.28
CA SER A 158 -20.67 1.03 12.19
C SER A 158 -19.97 0.70 10.87
N GLY A 159 -18.76 0.18 10.91
CA GLY A 159 -17.86 0.05 9.76
C GLY A 159 -17.27 1.38 9.30
N LYS A 160 -17.30 2.43 10.16
CA LYS A 160 -16.51 3.65 9.96
C LYS A 160 -15.03 3.29 10.05
N TRP A 161 -14.25 3.80 9.13
CA TRP A 161 -12.83 3.47 9.08
C TRP A 161 -11.97 4.69 8.77
N ARG A 162 -10.73 4.62 9.22
CA ARG A 162 -9.68 5.59 8.92
C ARG A 162 -8.38 4.84 8.71
N ALA A 163 -7.40 5.50 8.11
CA ALA A 163 -6.14 4.83 7.79
C ALA A 163 -4.94 5.79 7.89
N ALA A 164 -3.77 5.22 8.10
CA ALA A 164 -2.50 5.95 8.13
C ALA A 164 -1.46 5.26 7.26
N LEU A 165 -0.86 6.00 6.33
CA LEU A 165 0.29 5.56 5.54
C LEU A 165 1.52 5.44 6.44
N SER A 166 2.35 4.44 6.16
CA SER A 166 3.58 4.17 6.92
C SER A 166 4.66 3.56 6.01
N PRO A 167 5.93 3.93 6.22
CA PRO A 167 7.06 3.30 5.53
C PRO A 167 7.40 1.91 6.08
N SER A 168 6.92 1.57 7.29
CA SER A 168 7.26 0.33 8.00
C SER A 168 6.08 -0.18 8.82
N GLN A 169 6.08 -1.49 9.07
CA GLN A 169 5.14 -2.17 9.98
C GLN A 169 5.75 -2.40 11.38
N ASP A 170 6.92 -1.84 11.70
CA ASP A 170 7.53 -1.99 13.02
C ASP A 170 6.67 -1.40 14.14
N GLN A 171 6.98 -1.73 15.39
CA GLN A 171 6.17 -1.32 16.53
C GLN A 171 6.06 0.21 16.69
N PRO A 172 7.14 1.00 16.51
CA PRO A 172 7.04 2.46 16.53
C PRO A 172 6.05 3.02 15.51
N HIS A 173 6.13 2.60 14.25
CA HIS A 173 5.23 3.05 13.19
C HIS A 173 3.79 2.58 13.42
N LEU A 174 3.61 1.34 13.90
CA LEU A 174 2.28 0.84 14.30
C LEU A 174 1.65 1.77 15.35
N VAL A 175 2.37 2.09 16.43
CA VAL A 175 1.82 2.90 17.54
C VAL A 175 1.50 4.32 17.09
N ALA A 176 2.37 4.94 16.28
CA ALA A 176 2.08 6.26 15.71
C ALA A 176 0.84 6.25 14.80
N ALA A 177 0.70 5.21 13.98
CA ALA A 177 -0.46 5.04 13.11
C ALA A 177 -1.76 4.78 13.91
N LEU A 178 -1.69 3.97 14.98
CA LEU A 178 -2.82 3.74 15.89
C LEU A 178 -3.33 5.04 16.52
N ASP A 179 -2.42 5.90 17.00
CA ASP A 179 -2.78 7.21 17.58
C ASP A 179 -3.49 8.09 16.54
N LYS A 180 -2.87 8.26 15.34
CA LYS A 180 -3.44 9.06 14.27
C LYS A 180 -4.83 8.58 13.87
N VAL A 181 -4.99 7.29 13.61
CA VAL A 181 -6.26 6.71 13.18
C VAL A 181 -7.32 6.80 14.27
N SER A 182 -6.96 6.57 15.55
CA SER A 182 -7.90 6.69 16.68
C SER A 182 -8.43 8.12 16.83
N ARG A 183 -7.58 9.14 16.66
CA ARG A 183 -8.02 10.55 16.67
C ARG A 183 -8.98 10.85 15.53
N GLU A 184 -8.72 10.34 14.32
CA GLU A 184 -9.58 10.55 13.16
C GLU A 184 -10.90 9.75 13.24
N LEU A 185 -10.93 8.61 13.93
CA LEU A 185 -12.17 7.89 14.26
C LEU A 185 -13.03 8.65 15.26
N GLY A 186 -12.40 9.51 16.08
CA GLY A 186 -13.05 10.32 17.12
C GLY A 186 -12.94 9.73 18.53
N GLY A 187 -12.13 8.68 18.72
CA GLY A 187 -11.95 8.03 20.01
C GLY A 187 -11.48 6.58 19.90
N VAL A 188 -11.45 5.90 21.02
CA VAL A 188 -11.08 4.49 21.14
C VAL A 188 -12.25 3.64 21.63
N THR A 189 -12.37 2.43 21.09
CA THR A 189 -13.30 1.41 21.55
C THR A 189 -12.74 0.66 22.75
N ARG A 190 -13.57 -0.15 23.41
CA ARG A 190 -13.13 -0.98 24.56
C ARG A 190 -12.06 -1.98 24.20
N VAL A 191 -12.11 -2.54 22.99
CA VAL A 191 -11.23 -3.61 22.49
C VAL A 191 -10.60 -3.20 21.18
N TRP A 192 -9.29 -3.40 21.08
CA TRP A 192 -8.55 -3.39 19.82
C TRP A 192 -8.26 -4.81 19.40
N ARG A 193 -8.71 -5.19 18.20
CA ARG A 193 -8.50 -6.52 17.66
C ARG A 193 -7.41 -6.52 16.57
N PHE A 194 -6.45 -7.40 16.74
CA PHE A 194 -5.32 -7.59 15.80
C PHE A 194 -5.20 -9.04 15.34
N ASP A 195 -4.53 -9.24 14.22
CA ASP A 195 -3.94 -10.53 13.90
C ASP A 195 -2.69 -10.82 14.76
N ARG A 196 -2.10 -11.99 14.61
CA ARG A 196 -0.89 -12.38 15.31
C ARG A 196 0.35 -11.67 14.74
N MET A 197 0.39 -10.34 14.85
CA MET A 197 1.57 -9.56 14.46
C MET A 197 2.63 -9.58 15.56
N ALA A 198 3.89 -9.80 15.20
CA ALA A 198 5.03 -9.80 16.14
C ALA A 198 5.20 -8.47 16.87
N THR A 199 4.72 -7.37 16.31
CA THR A 199 4.72 -6.03 16.92
C THR A 199 3.70 -5.86 18.04
N VAL A 200 2.70 -6.75 18.13
CA VAL A 200 1.63 -6.71 19.14
C VAL A 200 1.73 -7.87 20.11
N CYS A 201 2.03 -9.08 19.63
CA CYS A 201 2.04 -10.30 20.43
C CYS A 201 3.13 -11.28 19.99
N ASP A 202 3.38 -12.27 20.82
CA ASP A 202 4.13 -13.47 20.40
C ASP A 202 3.30 -14.25 19.37
N PRO A 203 3.77 -14.44 18.14
CA PRO A 203 2.99 -15.08 17.08
C PRO A 203 2.64 -16.54 17.37
N GLY A 204 3.44 -17.23 18.16
CA GLY A 204 3.23 -18.64 18.53
C GLY A 204 2.09 -18.79 19.53
N SER A 205 2.18 -18.09 20.66
CA SER A 205 1.22 -18.20 21.77
C SER A 205 0.01 -17.25 21.61
N GLY A 206 0.15 -16.13 20.88
CA GLY A 206 -0.84 -15.05 20.83
C GLY A 206 -0.84 -14.18 22.08
N ARG A 207 0.13 -14.33 22.98
CA ARG A 207 0.26 -13.53 24.20
C ARG A 207 0.76 -12.13 23.84
N VAL A 208 0.06 -11.09 24.29
CA VAL A 208 0.44 -9.68 24.07
C VAL A 208 1.83 -9.42 24.62
N SER A 209 2.69 -8.78 23.83
CA SER A 209 4.05 -8.42 24.24
C SER A 209 4.03 -7.37 25.36
N ALA A 210 5.05 -7.40 26.25
CA ALA A 210 5.15 -6.44 27.35
C ALA A 210 5.23 -4.98 26.83
N SER A 211 5.94 -4.76 25.71
CA SER A 211 6.06 -3.45 25.08
C SER A 211 4.69 -2.93 24.59
N PHE A 212 3.89 -3.78 23.95
CA PHE A 212 2.56 -3.37 23.47
C PHE A 212 1.52 -3.27 24.62
N ALA A 213 1.69 -4.03 25.69
CA ALA A 213 0.83 -3.89 26.89
C ALA A 213 0.90 -2.47 27.49
N GLY A 214 2.07 -1.82 27.45
CA GLY A 214 2.23 -0.41 27.82
C GLY A 214 1.41 0.53 26.94
N VAL A 215 1.39 0.29 25.64
CA VAL A 215 0.58 1.04 24.67
C VAL A 215 -0.91 0.86 24.96
N ALA A 216 -1.37 -0.37 25.11
CA ALA A 216 -2.76 -0.68 25.40
C ALA A 216 -3.25 -0.02 26.73
N LYS A 217 -2.39 -0.05 27.75
CA LYS A 217 -2.66 0.64 29.03
C LYS A 217 -2.79 2.15 28.85
N HIS A 218 -1.91 2.76 28.05
CA HIS A 218 -1.95 4.21 27.79
C HIS A 218 -3.27 4.65 27.14
N TYR A 219 -3.73 3.89 26.15
CA TYR A 219 -5.00 4.18 25.45
C TYR A 219 -6.23 3.64 26.18
N GLY A 220 -6.07 2.92 27.30
CA GLY A 220 -7.17 2.38 28.10
C GLY A 220 -7.96 1.28 27.39
N VAL A 221 -7.34 0.50 26.52
CA VAL A 221 -8.00 -0.50 25.68
C VAL A 221 -7.59 -1.93 26.06
N ALA A 222 -8.50 -2.88 25.90
CA ALA A 222 -8.18 -4.29 25.93
C ALA A 222 -7.68 -4.73 24.55
N VAL A 223 -6.77 -5.70 24.50
CA VAL A 223 -6.22 -6.25 23.26
C VAL A 223 -6.77 -7.65 23.02
N ALA A 224 -7.38 -7.86 21.86
CA ALA A 224 -7.85 -9.16 21.40
C ALA A 224 -7.05 -9.63 20.19
N ILE A 225 -6.46 -10.82 20.28
CA ILE A 225 -5.70 -11.43 19.20
C ILE A 225 -6.55 -12.48 18.50
N CYS A 226 -6.59 -12.45 17.18
CA CYS A 226 -7.33 -13.44 16.40
C CYS A 226 -6.75 -14.84 16.59
N PRO A 227 -7.60 -15.88 16.83
CA PRO A 227 -7.15 -17.25 16.83
C PRO A 227 -6.59 -17.64 15.45
N PRO A 228 -5.63 -18.59 15.39
CA PRO A 228 -5.08 -19.06 14.14
C PRO A 228 -6.19 -19.58 13.21
N ARG A 229 -6.08 -19.27 11.91
CA ARG A 229 -7.00 -19.71 10.85
C ARG A 229 -8.46 -19.27 11.02
N ARG A 230 -8.75 -18.27 11.86
CA ARG A 230 -10.09 -17.68 12.04
C ARG A 230 -10.12 -16.21 11.62
N GLY A 231 -9.66 -15.89 10.41
CA GLY A 231 -9.68 -14.55 9.81
C GLY A 231 -11.09 -13.95 9.71
N ASN A 232 -12.15 -14.77 9.65
CA ASN A 232 -13.54 -14.33 9.65
C ASN A 232 -13.92 -13.38 10.79
N ARG A 233 -13.14 -13.38 11.90
CA ARG A 233 -13.32 -12.44 13.01
C ARG A 233 -12.89 -11.01 12.71
N LYS A 234 -12.15 -10.77 11.61
CA LYS A 234 -11.71 -9.45 11.12
C LYS A 234 -12.37 -9.04 9.80
N GLY A 235 -13.46 -9.69 9.43
CA GLY A 235 -14.13 -9.47 8.15
C GLY A 235 -14.53 -8.01 7.85
N VAL A 236 -14.65 -7.14 8.87
CA VAL A 236 -14.98 -5.73 8.66
C VAL A 236 -13.77 -4.99 8.08
N VAL A 237 -12.60 -5.10 8.71
CA VAL A 237 -11.39 -4.41 8.24
C VAL A 237 -10.83 -5.05 6.96
N GLU A 238 -10.90 -6.36 6.80
CA GLU A 238 -10.50 -7.06 5.56
C GLU A 238 -11.27 -6.54 4.33
N LYS A 239 -12.59 -6.34 4.50
CA LYS A 239 -13.42 -5.75 3.44
C LYS A 239 -13.01 -4.30 3.11
N VAL A 240 -12.61 -3.54 4.12
CA VAL A 240 -12.10 -2.17 3.93
C VAL A 240 -10.77 -2.21 3.19
N ASN A 241 -9.82 -3.06 3.62
CA ASN A 241 -8.53 -3.23 2.97
C ASN A 241 -8.70 -3.60 1.49
N HIS A 242 -9.57 -4.56 1.20
CA HIS A 242 -9.85 -4.93 -0.18
C HIS A 242 -10.43 -3.76 -0.99
N THR A 243 -11.33 -2.98 -0.39
CA THR A 243 -11.91 -1.80 -1.05
C THR A 243 -10.86 -0.70 -1.26
N ALA A 244 -10.00 -0.43 -0.27
CA ALA A 244 -8.94 0.56 -0.37
C ALA A 244 -7.91 0.16 -1.44
N ALA A 245 -7.51 -1.10 -1.48
CA ALA A 245 -6.59 -1.63 -2.49
C ALA A 245 -7.16 -1.46 -3.90
N GLN A 246 -8.41 -1.85 -4.12
CA GLN A 246 -9.03 -1.90 -5.46
C GLN A 246 -9.50 -0.54 -5.98
N ARG A 247 -9.88 0.40 -5.10
CA ARG A 247 -10.54 1.65 -5.53
C ARG A 247 -9.73 2.90 -5.24
N TRP A 248 -8.72 2.82 -4.38
CA TRP A 248 -7.87 3.95 -4.04
C TRP A 248 -6.42 3.71 -4.46
N TRP A 249 -5.78 2.63 -3.97
CA TRP A 249 -4.37 2.39 -4.25
C TRP A 249 -4.09 2.17 -5.75
N ARG A 250 -4.93 1.38 -6.38
CA ARG A 250 -4.80 1.02 -7.79
C ARG A 250 -4.89 2.21 -8.76
N THR A 251 -5.48 3.30 -8.33
CA THR A 251 -5.72 4.51 -9.12
C THR A 251 -4.82 5.66 -8.71
N LEU A 252 -3.89 5.43 -7.76
CA LEU A 252 -2.98 6.46 -7.29
C LEU A 252 -1.92 6.75 -8.37
N ALA A 253 -1.75 8.02 -8.72
CA ALA A 253 -0.75 8.44 -9.71
C ALA A 253 0.67 8.39 -9.13
N ASP A 254 1.66 8.06 -9.98
CA ASP A 254 3.06 7.90 -9.57
C ASP A 254 3.71 9.21 -9.07
N GLU A 255 3.17 10.38 -9.47
CA GLU A 255 3.65 11.69 -9.03
C GLU A 255 3.10 12.12 -7.67
N THR A 256 2.22 11.31 -7.06
CA THR A 256 1.56 11.65 -5.80
C THR A 256 2.56 11.65 -4.64
N THR A 257 2.65 12.76 -3.89
CA THR A 257 3.47 12.81 -2.66
C THR A 257 2.81 12.02 -1.52
N VAL A 258 3.60 11.69 -0.47
CA VAL A 258 3.07 10.98 0.72
C VAL A 258 1.91 11.75 1.36
N GLU A 259 2.05 13.06 1.49
CA GLU A 259 1.01 13.93 2.10
C GLU A 259 -0.25 13.97 1.24
N ALA A 260 -0.09 14.08 -0.09
CA ALA A 260 -1.21 14.05 -1.02
C ALA A 260 -1.91 12.69 -1.04
N ALA A 261 -1.16 11.59 -0.98
CA ALA A 261 -1.70 10.24 -0.87
C ALA A 261 -2.46 10.05 0.44
N GLN A 262 -1.92 10.51 1.59
CA GLN A 262 -2.64 10.47 2.86
C GLN A 262 -3.94 11.30 2.79
N ALA A 263 -3.88 12.52 2.28
CA ALA A 263 -5.07 13.35 2.12
C ALA A 263 -6.12 12.72 1.19
N SER A 264 -5.68 11.99 0.16
CA SER A 264 -6.56 11.29 -0.77
C SER A 264 -7.25 10.08 -0.13
N VAL A 265 -6.55 9.27 0.67
CA VAL A 265 -7.18 8.14 1.40
C VAL A 265 -8.14 8.63 2.47
N ASP A 266 -7.81 9.73 3.16
CA ASP A 266 -8.71 10.35 4.14
C ASP A 266 -10.00 10.85 3.48
N ARG A 267 -9.89 11.48 2.31
CA ARG A 267 -11.05 11.89 1.50
C ARG A 267 -11.85 10.68 1.03
N PHE A 268 -11.17 9.65 0.54
CA PHE A 268 -11.81 8.41 0.11
C PHE A 268 -12.59 7.74 1.26
N ALA A 269 -12.02 7.69 2.47
CA ALA A 269 -12.69 7.16 3.65
C ALA A 269 -13.95 7.95 3.99
N ARG A 270 -13.91 9.29 3.92
CA ARG A 270 -15.07 10.16 4.21
C ARG A 270 -16.11 10.09 3.11
N VAL A 271 -15.72 10.27 1.85
CA VAL A 271 -16.66 10.37 0.72
C VAL A 271 -17.27 9.01 0.38
N ARG A 272 -16.50 7.92 0.41
CA ARG A 272 -16.99 6.59 0.01
C ARG A 272 -17.25 5.66 1.20
N GLY A 273 -16.54 5.83 2.31
CA GLY A 273 -16.72 5.04 3.52
C GLY A 273 -17.92 5.52 4.33
N ASP A 274 -17.90 6.77 4.75
CA ASP A 274 -18.88 7.34 5.68
C ASP A 274 -20.29 7.48 5.06
N THR A 275 -20.39 7.69 3.75
CA THR A 275 -21.67 7.78 3.04
C THR A 275 -22.30 6.43 2.68
N ARG A 276 -21.55 5.33 2.82
CA ARG A 276 -22.04 3.99 2.54
C ARG A 276 -23.25 3.66 3.43
N LEU A 277 -24.33 3.17 2.82
CA LEU A 277 -25.53 2.77 3.55
C LEU A 277 -25.36 1.38 4.19
N ARG A 278 -25.80 1.27 5.44
CA ARG A 278 -25.92 0.01 6.19
C ARG A 278 -27.37 -0.25 6.57
N ALA A 279 -27.73 -1.51 6.67
CA ALA A 279 -29.00 -1.92 7.29
C ALA A 279 -28.90 -1.74 8.82
N THR A 280 -29.91 -1.14 9.40
CA THR A 280 -30.13 -0.97 10.83
C THR A 280 -31.51 -1.53 11.18
N SER A 281 -31.84 -1.61 12.47
CA SER A 281 -33.20 -2.01 12.92
C SER A 281 -34.31 -1.05 12.42
N GLU A 282 -33.94 0.20 12.15
CA GLU A 282 -34.87 1.26 11.73
C GLU A 282 -34.87 1.51 10.21
N GLY A 283 -34.12 0.69 9.43
CA GLY A 283 -34.02 0.82 7.99
C GLY A 283 -32.56 0.91 7.50
N ARG A 284 -32.28 1.85 6.60
CA ARG A 284 -30.92 2.04 6.06
C ARG A 284 -30.39 3.41 6.46
N SER A 285 -29.23 3.43 7.11
CA SER A 285 -28.54 4.66 7.51
C SER A 285 -27.11 4.68 6.99
N SER A 286 -26.54 5.89 6.81
CA SER A 286 -25.13 5.99 6.44
C SER A 286 -24.22 5.54 7.59
N VAL A 287 -23.03 5.05 7.23
CA VAL A 287 -21.99 4.68 8.20
C VAL A 287 -21.70 5.85 9.16
N ALA A 288 -21.64 7.08 8.65
CA ALA A 288 -21.44 8.27 9.47
C ALA A 288 -22.51 8.41 10.58
N VAL A 289 -23.79 8.27 10.23
CA VAL A 289 -24.90 8.34 11.18
C VAL A 289 -24.84 7.20 12.20
N VAL A 290 -24.60 5.96 11.76
CA VAL A 290 -24.45 4.83 12.67
C VAL A 290 -23.27 5.04 13.64
N ALA A 291 -22.16 5.60 13.16
CA ALA A 291 -20.98 5.84 13.99
C ALA A 291 -21.21 6.89 15.09
N THR A 292 -22.18 7.80 14.96
CA THR A 292 -22.48 8.78 16.02
C THR A 292 -23.09 8.12 17.26
N THR A 293 -23.62 6.92 17.13
CA THR A 293 -24.21 6.17 18.27
C THR A 293 -23.17 5.31 19.00
N GLU A 294 -21.92 5.24 18.52
CA GLU A 294 -20.87 4.45 19.15
C GLU A 294 -20.24 5.19 20.32
N PRO A 295 -20.32 4.67 21.57
CA PRO A 295 -19.67 5.27 22.72
C PRO A 295 -18.15 5.03 22.66
N LEU A 296 -17.41 6.02 22.16
CA LEU A 296 -15.96 5.99 22.10
C LEU A 296 -15.37 6.73 23.31
N ALA A 297 -14.33 6.15 23.93
CA ALA A 297 -13.57 6.85 24.94
C ALA A 297 -12.62 7.88 24.27
N PRO A 298 -12.31 9.01 24.94
CA PRO A 298 -11.41 10.01 24.39
C PRO A 298 -9.99 9.45 24.21
N VAL A 299 -9.34 9.83 23.12
CA VAL A 299 -7.91 9.54 22.92
C VAL A 299 -7.10 10.40 23.90
N PRO A 300 -6.06 9.88 24.58
CA PRO A 300 -5.18 10.66 25.42
C PRO A 300 -4.65 11.91 24.72
N ALA A 301 -4.58 13.04 25.42
CA ALA A 301 -4.12 14.31 24.84
C ALA A 301 -2.67 14.20 24.31
N VAL A 302 -1.81 13.48 25.04
CA VAL A 302 -0.43 13.21 24.66
C VAL A 302 -0.37 11.82 24.02
N PRO A 303 0.16 11.69 22.79
CA PRO A 303 0.39 10.39 22.18
C PRO A 303 1.35 9.52 23.02
N TYR A 304 1.23 8.20 22.89
CA TYR A 304 2.24 7.30 23.47
C TYR A 304 3.61 7.60 22.87
N PRO A 305 4.67 7.80 23.68
CA PRO A 305 5.99 8.16 23.16
C PRO A 305 6.58 7.02 22.32
N VAL A 306 6.86 7.32 21.06
CA VAL A 306 7.36 6.34 20.09
C VAL A 306 8.74 6.74 19.65
N ILE A 307 9.73 5.91 19.96
CA ILE A 307 11.13 6.11 19.62
C ILE A 307 11.57 4.99 18.67
N VAL A 308 12.01 5.36 17.48
CA VAL A 308 12.76 4.47 16.59
C VAL A 308 14.18 4.35 17.15
N SER A 309 14.67 3.13 17.31
CA SER A 309 16.00 2.87 17.86
C SER A 309 16.66 1.73 17.11
N GLU A 310 17.89 1.96 16.64
CA GLU A 310 18.67 0.97 15.90
C GLU A 310 20.12 0.92 16.40
N THR A 311 20.63 -0.30 16.61
CA THR A 311 22.06 -0.50 16.92
C THR A 311 22.86 -0.49 15.61
N ARG A 312 23.92 0.29 15.58
CA ARG A 312 24.85 0.44 14.46
C ARG A 312 26.29 0.35 14.95
N THR A 313 27.20 0.02 14.05
CA THR A 313 28.63 0.05 14.33
C THR A 313 29.24 1.28 13.65
N ALA A 314 29.94 2.09 14.41
CA ALA A 314 30.67 3.23 13.85
C ALA A 314 31.84 2.71 12.99
N SER A 315 32.09 3.35 11.86
CA SER A 315 33.23 3.03 10.99
C SER A 315 34.56 3.47 11.63
N ARG A 316 35.68 3.05 11.05
CA ARG A 316 37.02 3.54 11.45
C ARG A 316 37.18 5.05 11.23
N GLN A 317 36.32 5.66 10.44
CA GLN A 317 36.26 7.12 10.22
C GLN A 317 35.34 7.81 11.23
N ALA A 318 34.93 7.14 12.30
CA ALA A 318 33.98 7.62 13.29
C ALA A 318 32.65 8.10 12.66
N LEU A 319 32.12 7.31 11.71
CA LEU A 319 30.86 7.59 11.03
C LEU A 319 29.88 6.43 11.23
N VAL A 320 28.66 6.75 11.56
CA VAL A 320 27.55 5.81 11.73
C VAL A 320 26.63 5.92 10.52
N SER A 321 26.40 4.79 9.83
CA SER A 321 25.46 4.73 8.71
C SER A 321 24.04 4.53 9.24
N TYR A 322 23.13 5.43 8.88
CA TYR A 322 21.72 5.38 9.24
C TYR A 322 20.84 5.94 8.12
N ARG A 323 19.85 5.18 7.69
CA ARG A 323 18.89 5.55 6.63
C ARG A 323 19.54 6.10 5.34
N GLY A 324 20.61 5.45 4.88
CA GLY A 324 21.33 5.84 3.68
C GLY A 324 22.22 7.08 3.82
N ASN A 325 22.36 7.66 5.01
CA ASN A 325 23.22 8.78 5.33
C ASN A 325 24.30 8.37 6.33
N ARG A 326 25.29 9.23 6.59
CA ARG A 326 26.36 9.00 7.55
C ARG A 326 26.44 10.15 8.55
N TYR A 327 26.58 9.80 9.84
CA TYR A 327 26.59 10.76 10.95
C TYR A 327 27.86 10.58 11.75
N SER A 328 28.55 11.67 12.08
CA SER A 328 29.79 11.59 12.82
C SER A 328 29.58 11.31 14.31
N VAL A 329 30.51 10.59 14.90
CA VAL A 329 30.63 10.39 16.36
C VAL A 329 32.03 10.74 16.81
N PRO A 330 32.29 10.91 18.13
CA PRO A 330 33.65 11.08 18.65
C PRO A 330 34.58 9.95 18.19
N PRO A 331 35.84 10.25 17.84
CA PRO A 331 36.79 9.27 17.27
C PRO A 331 37.09 8.10 18.20
N GLU A 332 36.96 8.26 19.53
CA GLU A 332 37.11 7.20 20.53
C GLU A 332 36.10 6.04 20.35
N LEU A 333 35.02 6.31 19.63
CA LEU A 333 33.98 5.33 19.32
C LEU A 333 34.16 4.69 17.95
N ALA A 334 35.28 4.92 17.27
CA ALA A 334 35.58 4.22 16.02
C ALA A 334 35.54 2.69 16.24
N ALA A 335 34.82 1.99 15.38
CA ALA A 335 34.54 0.55 15.47
C ALA A 335 33.65 0.11 16.66
N ALA A 336 33.16 1.02 17.49
CA ALA A 336 32.24 0.71 18.59
C ALA A 336 30.79 0.55 18.12
N GLN A 337 30.02 -0.22 18.90
CA GLN A 337 28.57 -0.26 18.74
C GLN A 337 27.93 0.96 19.42
N VAL A 338 27.02 1.58 18.72
CA VAL A 338 26.22 2.73 19.17
C VAL A 338 24.75 2.52 18.85
N VAL A 339 23.90 3.23 19.55
CA VAL A 339 22.45 3.21 19.33
C VAL A 339 22.04 4.56 18.74
N VAL A 340 21.48 4.55 17.54
CA VAL A 340 20.85 5.72 16.91
C VAL A 340 19.38 5.70 17.26
N SER A 341 18.86 6.77 17.83
CA SER A 341 17.45 6.86 18.20
C SER A 341 16.85 8.23 17.92
N HIS A 342 15.57 8.27 17.60
CA HIS A 342 14.80 9.51 17.47
C HIS A 342 13.30 9.23 17.59
N PRO A 343 12.48 10.17 18.08
CA PRO A 343 11.04 10.11 17.95
C PRO A 343 10.61 10.12 16.48
N ILE A 344 9.50 9.49 16.13
CA ILE A 344 8.93 9.58 14.79
C ILE A 344 8.57 11.03 14.49
N GLY A 345 8.94 11.50 13.30
CA GLY A 345 8.74 12.90 12.87
C GLY A 345 9.72 13.92 13.47
N ALA A 346 10.67 13.47 14.30
CA ALA A 346 11.71 14.37 14.80
C ALA A 346 12.67 14.80 13.70
N GLN A 347 13.19 16.04 13.82
CA GLN A 347 14.19 16.57 12.90
C GLN A 347 15.63 16.20 13.30
N PHE A 348 15.82 15.62 14.48
CA PHE A 348 17.12 15.27 15.03
C PHE A 348 17.13 13.82 15.49
N CYS A 349 18.28 13.18 15.38
CA CYS A 349 18.57 11.89 16.01
C CYS A 349 19.63 12.04 17.07
N ASP A 350 19.52 11.25 18.13
CA ASP A 350 20.53 11.06 19.15
C ASP A 350 21.32 9.78 18.84
N ILE A 351 22.62 9.87 18.98
CA ILE A 351 23.50 8.71 18.95
C ILE A 351 24.03 8.51 20.36
N ALA A 352 23.81 7.33 20.92
CA ALA A 352 24.17 6.98 22.27
C ALA A 352 25.10 5.77 22.29
N THR A 353 25.85 5.62 23.37
CA THR A 353 26.54 4.35 23.69
C THR A 353 25.52 3.25 23.97
N VAL A 354 25.92 1.99 23.93
CA VAL A 354 25.07 0.85 24.34
C VAL A 354 24.59 0.98 25.78
N SER A 355 25.32 1.68 26.64
CA SER A 355 24.93 2.01 28.02
C SER A 355 23.91 3.17 28.15
N GLY A 356 23.53 3.79 27.03
CA GLY A 356 22.49 4.84 27.00
C GLY A 356 23.02 6.27 27.15
N ILE A 357 24.34 6.51 27.16
CA ILE A 357 24.92 7.87 27.23
C ILE A 357 24.86 8.48 25.84
N VAL A 358 24.11 9.58 25.67
CA VAL A 358 24.05 10.34 24.41
C VAL A 358 25.40 11.00 24.17
N ILE A 359 26.01 10.73 23.02
CA ILE A 359 27.34 11.17 22.61
C ILE A 359 27.33 12.12 21.43
N ALA A 360 26.27 12.14 20.66
CA ALA A 360 26.08 13.06 19.54
C ALA A 360 24.59 13.29 19.26
N ARG A 361 24.26 14.47 18.77
CA ARG A 361 22.94 14.81 18.22
C ARG A 361 23.12 15.43 16.87
N HIS A 362 22.46 14.89 15.87
CA HIS A 362 22.53 15.38 14.50
C HIS A 362 21.15 15.69 13.92
N ARG A 363 21.09 16.68 13.04
CA ARG A 363 19.90 16.89 12.23
C ARG A 363 19.78 15.72 11.25
N LEU A 364 18.57 15.10 11.20
CA LEU A 364 18.29 14.05 10.24
C LEU A 364 18.28 14.61 8.82
N ALA A 365 19.05 13.99 7.95
CA ALA A 365 18.94 14.20 6.51
C ALA A 365 17.81 13.30 5.95
N ALA A 366 17.24 13.70 4.82
CA ALA A 366 16.25 12.87 4.15
C ALA A 366 16.83 11.47 3.81
N ASP A 367 16.00 10.47 3.91
CA ASP A 367 16.41 9.09 3.73
C ASP A 367 17.00 8.86 2.33
N GLY A 368 18.11 8.12 2.26
CA GLY A 368 18.74 7.74 1.00
C GLY A 368 19.58 8.79 0.27
N LEU A 369 19.75 10.03 0.81
CA LEU A 369 20.52 11.07 0.13
C LEU A 369 22.04 10.80 0.02
N GLY A 370 22.57 9.82 0.78
CA GLY A 370 23.99 9.52 0.78
C GLY A 370 24.87 10.62 1.42
N VAL A 371 24.27 11.60 2.07
CA VAL A 371 25.00 12.74 2.66
C VAL A 371 25.74 12.36 3.93
N MET A 372 26.77 13.15 4.23
CA MET A 372 27.59 13.02 5.43
C MET A 372 27.35 14.23 6.33
N VAL A 373 26.69 13.99 7.48
CA VAL A 373 26.40 15.00 8.50
C VAL A 373 27.52 14.92 9.55
N ARG A 374 28.33 15.96 9.67
CA ARG A 374 29.49 16.00 10.56
C ARG A 374 29.36 17.12 11.59
N ASP A 375 29.74 16.81 12.82
CA ASP A 375 30.03 17.79 13.84
C ASP A 375 31.48 18.30 13.69
N GLY A 376 31.72 19.60 13.77
CA GLY A 376 33.04 20.19 13.60
C GLY A 376 34.03 19.73 14.67
N GLY A 377 33.57 19.52 15.90
CA GLY A 377 34.37 18.99 16.98
C GLY A 377 34.87 17.59 16.74
N HIS A 378 33.98 16.73 16.18
CA HIS A 378 34.34 15.33 15.83
C HIS A 378 35.39 15.30 14.71
N VAL A 379 35.31 16.20 13.72
CA VAL A 379 36.29 16.29 12.63
C VAL A 379 37.64 16.68 13.17
N LEU A 380 37.68 17.73 13.98
CA LEU A 380 38.93 18.19 14.58
C LEU A 380 39.57 17.14 15.49
N ALA A 381 38.81 16.51 16.32
CA ALA A 381 39.29 15.42 17.19
C ALA A 381 39.82 14.21 16.38
N LEU A 382 39.17 13.86 15.28
CA LEU A 382 39.62 12.79 14.39
C LEU A 382 40.95 13.12 13.71
N ASP A 383 41.10 14.35 13.20
CA ASP A 383 42.34 14.82 12.59
C ASP A 383 43.50 14.84 13.61
N THR A 384 43.25 15.31 14.84
CA THR A 384 44.22 15.29 15.93
C THR A 384 44.65 13.86 16.28
N ALA A 385 43.71 12.91 16.41
CA ALA A 385 43.99 11.52 16.68
C ALA A 385 44.78 10.87 15.54
N ALA A 386 44.44 11.19 14.27
CA ALA A 386 45.16 10.67 13.10
C ALA A 386 46.61 11.17 13.07
N MET A 387 46.86 12.47 13.37
CA MET A 387 48.18 13.05 13.44
C MET A 387 49.03 12.46 14.58
N ALA A 388 48.43 12.22 15.75
CA ALA A 388 49.10 11.60 16.88
C ALA A 388 49.57 10.17 16.57
N THR A 389 48.73 9.39 15.84
CA THR A 389 49.10 8.03 15.42
C THR A 389 50.13 8.00 14.30
N ALA A 390 50.17 9.02 13.43
CA ALA A 390 51.17 9.13 12.37
C ALA A 390 52.58 9.46 12.92
N SER A 391 52.69 10.10 14.08
CA SER A 391 53.94 10.46 14.73
C SER A 391 54.63 9.31 15.52
N THR A 392 53.93 8.22 15.82
CA THR A 392 54.49 7.04 16.49
C THR A 392 55.30 6.19 15.51
N GLY A 393 56.59 6.54 15.29
CA GLY A 393 57.56 5.99 14.35
C GLY A 393 57.76 4.47 14.29
N ARG A 394 56.73 3.70 14.22
CA ARG A 394 56.79 2.27 13.84
C ARG A 394 57.05 2.21 12.34
N PRO A 395 58.24 1.73 11.91
CA PRO A 395 58.47 1.57 10.48
C PRO A 395 57.45 0.66 9.89
N HIS A 396 56.72 1.14 8.89
CA HIS A 396 55.92 0.22 8.06
C HIS A 396 56.82 -0.87 7.55
N ARG A 397 56.34 -2.13 7.56
CA ARG A 397 57.01 -3.24 6.88
C ARG A 397 57.38 -2.74 5.47
N ARG A 398 58.68 -2.86 5.12
CA ARG A 398 59.14 -2.51 3.79
C ARG A 398 58.25 -3.20 2.76
N LYS A 399 57.86 -2.50 1.74
CA LYS A 399 57.11 -3.05 0.61
C LYS A 399 58.09 -3.92 -0.20
N GLU A 400 58.31 -5.14 0.30
CA GLU A 400 59.12 -6.16 -0.37
C GLU A 400 58.22 -7.01 -1.26
N ARG A 401 58.68 -7.32 -2.45
CA ARG A 401 58.04 -8.32 -3.29
C ARG A 401 58.27 -9.69 -2.70
N ILE A 402 57.25 -10.29 -2.11
CA ILE A 402 57.27 -11.64 -1.55
C ILE A 402 56.39 -12.52 -2.42
N PRO A 403 56.91 -13.17 -3.47
CA PRO A 403 56.12 -14.06 -4.29
C PRO A 403 55.71 -15.31 -3.49
N PRO A 404 54.62 -15.99 -3.84
CA PRO A 404 54.23 -17.22 -3.19
C PRO A 404 55.38 -18.23 -3.15
N GLY A 405 55.68 -18.73 -1.96
CA GLY A 405 56.71 -19.75 -1.75
C GLY A 405 56.27 -21.13 -2.29
N PRO A 406 57.17 -22.13 -2.25
CA PRO A 406 56.90 -23.47 -2.78
C PRO A 406 55.65 -24.12 -2.20
N ALA A 407 55.43 -23.99 -0.90
CA ALA A 407 54.25 -24.54 -0.20
C ALA A 407 52.92 -23.87 -0.66
N ALA A 408 52.92 -22.54 -0.83
CA ALA A 408 51.74 -21.83 -1.29
C ALA A 408 51.43 -22.16 -2.77
N LYS A 409 52.46 -22.35 -3.59
CA LYS A 409 52.32 -22.79 -4.99
C LYS A 409 51.77 -24.22 -5.07
N ALA A 410 52.25 -25.13 -4.23
CA ALA A 410 51.74 -26.50 -4.16
C ALA A 410 50.26 -26.54 -3.71
N ALA A 411 49.89 -25.77 -2.68
CA ALA A 411 48.50 -25.64 -2.27
C ALA A 411 47.58 -25.04 -3.36
N ALA A 412 48.07 -24.02 -4.08
CA ALA A 412 47.32 -23.45 -5.20
C ALA A 412 47.13 -24.46 -6.32
N ALA A 413 48.12 -25.26 -6.65
CA ALA A 413 48.02 -26.33 -7.63
C ALA A 413 46.98 -27.39 -7.23
N GLN A 414 46.94 -27.79 -5.94
CA GLN A 414 45.90 -28.69 -5.41
C GLN A 414 44.49 -28.11 -5.51
N LEU A 415 44.31 -26.82 -5.20
CA LEU A 415 43.02 -26.12 -5.36
C LEU A 415 42.57 -26.06 -6.80
N LEU A 416 43.49 -25.84 -7.74
CA LEU A 416 43.17 -25.84 -9.18
C LEU A 416 42.74 -27.22 -9.68
N THR A 417 43.42 -28.29 -9.22
CA THR A 417 43.06 -29.68 -9.57
C THR A 417 41.69 -30.06 -8.98
N LEU A 418 41.39 -29.67 -7.74
CA LEU A 418 40.08 -29.90 -7.14
C LEU A 418 38.96 -29.16 -7.89
N ARG A 419 39.25 -27.95 -8.34
CA ARG A 419 38.29 -27.15 -9.12
C ARG A 419 38.04 -27.75 -10.52
N GLN A 420 39.09 -28.30 -11.14
CA GLN A 420 38.92 -28.97 -12.43
C GLN A 420 38.22 -30.33 -12.31
N ALA A 421 38.45 -31.07 -11.20
CA ALA A 421 37.74 -32.31 -10.93
C ALA A 421 36.26 -32.09 -10.58
N GLY A 422 35.92 -30.96 -9.93
CA GLY A 422 34.54 -30.57 -9.63
C GLY A 422 33.77 -30.06 -10.88
N SER A 423 34.44 -29.61 -11.92
CA SER A 423 33.81 -29.15 -13.17
C SER A 423 33.58 -30.26 -14.19
N ALA A 424 34.11 -31.46 -13.99
CA ALA A 424 33.92 -32.61 -14.90
C ALA A 424 32.60 -33.38 -14.62
N GLY A 425 31.75 -32.92 -13.73
CA GLY A 425 30.50 -33.59 -13.33
C GLY A 425 29.19 -32.86 -13.62
N THR A 426 29.18 -31.74 -14.36
CA THR A 426 27.92 -31.05 -14.69
C THR A 426 28.08 -30.33 -16.03
N GLU A 427 27.89 -31.07 -17.13
CA GLU A 427 27.49 -30.47 -18.40
C GLU A 427 26.04 -29.99 -18.25
N SER A 428 25.86 -28.76 -17.83
CA SER A 428 24.65 -27.98 -18.10
C SER A 428 25.05 -26.86 -19.05
N SER A 429 24.56 -26.96 -20.29
CA SER A 429 24.73 -26.00 -21.36
C SER A 429 24.16 -24.65 -20.96
N ILE A 430 25.02 -23.74 -20.49
CA ILE A 430 24.75 -22.30 -20.45
C ILE A 430 25.52 -21.71 -21.63
N PRO A 431 24.84 -20.96 -22.53
CA PRO A 431 25.56 -20.32 -23.64
C PRO A 431 26.59 -19.35 -23.08
N ALA A 432 27.78 -19.37 -23.65
CA ALA A 432 28.85 -18.45 -23.36
C ALA A 432 28.37 -17.02 -23.52
N THR A 433 28.15 -16.32 -22.42
CA THR A 433 28.04 -14.87 -22.43
C THR A 433 29.43 -14.31 -22.68
N ASP A 434 29.57 -13.61 -23.78
CA ASP A 434 30.71 -12.81 -24.13
C ASP A 434 31.29 -12.10 -22.92
N SER A 435 32.56 -12.34 -22.63
CA SER A 435 33.31 -11.52 -21.69
C SER A 435 33.37 -10.12 -22.30
N THR A 436 32.59 -9.20 -21.75
CA THR A 436 32.63 -7.79 -22.12
C THR A 436 34.04 -7.28 -21.73
N VAL A 437 34.94 -7.25 -22.68
CA VAL A 437 36.17 -6.48 -22.54
C VAL A 437 35.76 -5.03 -22.41
N ILE A 438 35.92 -4.45 -21.21
CA ILE A 438 35.63 -3.04 -21.00
C ILE A 438 36.62 -2.23 -21.83
N ASP A 439 36.15 -1.62 -22.88
CA ASP A 439 36.96 -0.74 -23.74
C ASP A 439 37.24 0.55 -22.97
N LEU A 440 38.46 0.63 -22.41
CA LEU A 440 38.91 1.79 -21.65
C LEU A 440 38.98 3.08 -22.47
N SER A 441 38.98 3.00 -23.81
CA SER A 441 38.97 4.18 -24.71
C SER A 441 37.72 5.04 -24.55
N VAL A 442 36.63 4.50 -24.00
CA VAL A 442 35.41 5.24 -23.69
C VAL A 442 35.64 6.18 -22.51
N TYR A 443 36.45 5.76 -21.54
CA TYR A 443 36.79 6.59 -20.37
C TYR A 443 37.84 7.65 -20.71
N GLU A 444 38.76 7.38 -21.62
CA GLU A 444 39.74 8.36 -22.11
C GLU A 444 39.05 9.49 -22.90
N ARG A 445 38.07 9.18 -23.74
CA ARG A 445 37.24 10.20 -24.43
C ARG A 445 36.43 11.05 -23.47
N ALA A 446 35.80 10.45 -22.47
CA ALA A 446 35.04 11.18 -21.46
C ALA A 446 35.92 12.06 -20.55
N ALA A 447 37.19 11.70 -20.36
CA ALA A 447 38.17 12.53 -19.63
C ALA A 447 38.65 13.71 -20.49
N GLN A 448 38.82 13.52 -21.79
CA GLN A 448 39.22 14.59 -22.73
C GLN A 448 38.11 15.63 -22.94
N GLU A 449 36.84 15.20 -22.97
CA GLU A 449 35.69 16.11 -23.07
C GLU A 449 35.45 17.00 -21.83
N ARG A 450 36.04 16.65 -20.68
CA ARG A 450 36.00 17.44 -19.44
C ARG A 450 37.12 18.49 -19.27
N THR A 451 38.00 18.57 -20.24
CA THR A 451 39.13 19.50 -20.20
C THR A 451 39.04 20.57 -21.31
N ILE A 452 37.93 21.31 -21.35
CA ILE A 452 37.82 22.56 -22.09
C ILE A 452 37.16 23.62 -21.20
N PRO A 453 37.67 24.86 -21.13
CA PRO A 453 37.62 25.80 -20.02
C PRO A 453 36.25 26.36 -19.72
#